data_6c3ee665828812d8372bc2f5c2da3ec4
#
_entry.id   6c3ee665828812d8372bc2f5c2da3ec4
#
_cell.length_a   1.000
_cell.length_b   1.000
_cell.length_c   1.000
_cell.angle_alpha   90.00
_cell.angle_beta   90.00
_cell.angle_gamma   90.00
#
_symmetry.space_group_name_H-M   'P 1'
#
loop_
_entity.id
_entity.type
_entity.pdbx_description
1 polymer ?
#
loop_
_entity_poly.entity_id
_entity_poly.type
_entity_poly.pdbx_seq_one_letter_code
_entity_poly.pdbx_strand_id
1 'polypeptide(L)'
;MFKTLLKQIGDYKRDAVLTPIFVILEVIMEVIIPMMMAAIIDYGLTGQSLKTVCLIGAAMIVMAGLALFFGVESGRTASSASSGFAMNLRQAMYERIQTFSFSNIDRFSTAGLVTRMTTDVMNVQQAFQMSIRICVRAPIMLVSAMVMTSMIHPRFALIFLIVIICLAAVLALKIWHSQTSYYFKQRERYLFGATPLYSRNFRIK
;
A
#
# COMPACT_ATOMS: atom_id res chain seq x y z
N MET A 1 -2.25 16.68 9.90
CA MET A 1 -2.39 16.26 8.51
C MET A 1 -3.10 14.91 8.35
N PHE A 2 -2.62 13.80 8.94
CA PHE A 2 -3.26 12.48 8.83
C PHE A 2 -4.73 12.44 9.29
N LYS A 3 -5.05 13.04 10.44
CA LYS A 3 -6.43 13.11 10.95
C LYS A 3 -7.39 13.84 10.00
N THR A 4 -6.91 14.87 9.31
CA THR A 4 -7.71 15.64 8.36
C THR A 4 -7.99 14.84 7.07
N LEU A 5 -7.01 14.06 6.61
CA LEU A 5 -7.17 13.16 5.46
C LEU A 5 -8.11 12.00 5.79
N LEU A 6 -7.97 11.36 6.96
CA LEU A 6 -8.87 10.28 7.40
C LEU A 6 -10.33 10.75 7.56
N LYS A 7 -10.56 12.03 7.89
CA LYS A 7 -11.91 12.59 7.95
C LYS A 7 -12.59 12.62 6.58
N GLN A 8 -11.82 12.68 5.48
CA GLN A 8 -12.34 12.69 4.12
C GLN A 8 -12.82 11.31 3.61
N ILE A 9 -12.64 10.25 4.38
CA ILE A 9 -13.21 8.93 4.05
C ILE A 9 -14.75 9.00 4.10
N GLY A 10 -15.32 9.89 4.96
CA GLY A 10 -16.76 10.18 5.00
C GLY A 10 -17.63 8.92 5.12
N ASP A 11 -18.58 8.76 4.21
CA ASP A 11 -19.55 7.66 4.19
C ASP A 11 -18.96 6.32 3.71
N TYR A 12 -17.76 6.34 3.10
CA TYR A 12 -17.06 5.16 2.58
C TYR A 12 -16.25 4.41 3.65
N LYS A 13 -16.47 4.70 4.94
CA LYS A 13 -15.82 4.01 6.07
C LYS A 13 -16.09 2.50 6.08
N ARG A 14 -17.29 2.08 5.65
CA ARG A 14 -17.66 0.67 5.56
C ARG A 14 -16.73 -0.07 4.61
N ASP A 15 -16.54 0.45 3.41
CA ASP A 15 -15.70 -0.16 2.39
C ASP A 15 -14.21 -0.15 2.82
N ALA A 16 -13.78 0.94 3.47
CA ALA A 16 -12.42 1.05 4.00
C ALA A 16 -12.13 0.02 5.13
N VAL A 17 -13.15 -0.40 5.91
CA VAL A 17 -13.02 -1.43 6.95
C VAL A 17 -13.24 -2.84 6.38
N LEU A 18 -14.12 -3.02 5.40
CA LEU A 18 -14.34 -4.30 4.75
C LEU A 18 -13.13 -4.77 3.94
N THR A 19 -12.40 -3.85 3.32
CA THR A 19 -11.17 -4.18 2.56
C THR A 19 -10.15 -4.99 3.39
N PRO A 20 -9.71 -4.55 4.58
CA PRO A 20 -8.83 -5.34 5.44
C PRO A 20 -9.39 -6.72 5.78
N ILE A 21 -10.69 -6.84 6.04
CA ILE A 21 -11.34 -8.11 6.39
C ILE A 21 -11.22 -9.08 5.22
N PHE A 22 -11.57 -8.65 4.00
CA PHE A 22 -11.44 -9.49 2.82
C PHE A 22 -9.98 -9.86 2.51
N VAL A 23 -9.03 -8.94 2.72
CA VAL A 23 -7.59 -9.23 2.58
C VAL A 23 -7.13 -10.30 3.58
N ILE A 24 -7.61 -10.26 4.83
CA ILE A 24 -7.30 -11.26 5.84
C ILE A 24 -7.81 -12.63 5.40
N LEU A 25 -9.07 -12.71 4.95
CA LEU A 25 -9.67 -13.96 4.47
C LEU A 25 -8.94 -14.49 3.24
N GLU A 26 -8.61 -13.64 2.27
CA GLU A 26 -7.80 -13.98 1.09
C GLU A 26 -6.48 -14.63 1.51
N VAL A 27 -5.71 -13.98 2.40
CA VAL A 27 -4.40 -14.47 2.84
C VAL A 27 -4.51 -15.78 3.62
N ILE A 28 -5.52 -15.96 4.46
CA ILE A 28 -5.75 -17.23 5.17
C ILE A 28 -5.94 -18.37 4.17
N MET A 29 -6.75 -18.17 3.13
CA MET A 29 -6.96 -19.19 2.10
C MET A 29 -5.68 -19.49 1.32
N GLU A 30 -4.91 -18.44 0.94
CA GLU A 30 -3.61 -18.59 0.26
C GLU A 30 -2.59 -19.39 1.09
N VAL A 31 -2.54 -19.18 2.41
CA VAL A 31 -1.58 -19.85 3.31
C VAL A 31 -1.93 -21.32 3.51
N ILE A 32 -3.20 -21.69 3.44
CA ILE A 32 -3.64 -23.09 3.58
C ILE A 32 -3.25 -23.93 2.36
N ILE A 33 -3.17 -23.35 1.16
CA ILE A 33 -2.86 -24.10 -0.09
C ILE A 33 -1.51 -24.83 -0.01
N PRO A 34 -0.38 -24.24 0.39
CA PRO A 34 0.89 -24.96 0.57
C PRO A 34 0.83 -26.08 1.61
N MET A 35 0.04 -25.91 2.70
CA MET A 35 -0.15 -26.98 3.69
C MET A 35 -0.88 -28.18 3.09
N MET A 36 -1.91 -27.94 2.30
CA MET A 36 -2.63 -29.00 1.60
C MET A 36 -1.75 -29.70 0.58
N MET A 37 -0.84 -28.95 -0.09
CA MET A 37 0.14 -29.55 -1.00
C MET A 37 1.10 -30.49 -0.27
N ALA A 38 1.60 -30.11 0.90
CA ALA A 38 2.40 -30.99 1.76
C ALA A 38 1.62 -32.24 2.16
N ALA A 39 0.35 -32.10 2.53
CA ALA A 39 -0.51 -33.22 2.88
C ALA A 39 -0.76 -34.20 1.69
N ILE A 40 -0.79 -33.72 0.44
CA ILE A 40 -0.83 -34.59 -0.75
C ILE A 40 0.44 -35.43 -0.82
N ILE A 41 1.59 -34.87 -0.55
CA ILE A 41 2.88 -35.59 -0.61
C ILE A 41 2.93 -36.63 0.52
N ASP A 42 2.62 -36.23 1.75
CA ASP A 42 2.76 -37.08 2.93
C ASP A 42 1.72 -38.22 2.96
N TYR A 43 0.45 -37.96 2.71
CA TYR A 43 -0.64 -38.91 2.85
C TYR A 43 -1.10 -39.49 1.50
N GLY A 44 -0.94 -38.76 0.41
CA GLY A 44 -1.37 -39.19 -0.92
C GLY A 44 -0.35 -40.07 -1.61
N LEU A 45 0.86 -39.56 -1.82
CA LEU A 45 1.91 -40.29 -2.54
C LEU A 45 2.54 -41.37 -1.66
N THR A 46 2.91 -41.05 -0.42
CA THR A 46 3.51 -42.07 0.49
C THR A 46 2.52 -43.13 0.88
N GLY A 47 1.23 -42.77 1.04
CA GLY A 47 0.14 -43.70 1.35
C GLY A 47 -0.43 -44.44 0.13
N GLN A 48 0.05 -44.21 -1.09
CA GLN A 48 -0.40 -44.80 -2.36
C GLN A 48 -1.93 -44.75 -2.56
N SER A 49 -2.58 -43.71 -2.00
CA SER A 49 -4.02 -43.57 -2.05
C SER A 49 -4.48 -42.51 -3.03
N LEU A 50 -4.83 -42.94 -4.25
CA LEU A 50 -5.35 -42.06 -5.30
C LEU A 50 -6.58 -41.26 -4.85
N LYS A 51 -7.43 -41.90 -4.03
CA LYS A 51 -8.63 -41.27 -3.46
C LYS A 51 -8.28 -40.05 -2.59
N THR A 52 -7.25 -40.17 -1.76
CA THR A 52 -6.79 -39.08 -0.87
C THR A 52 -6.22 -37.91 -1.70
N VAL A 53 -5.43 -38.20 -2.75
CA VAL A 53 -4.90 -37.20 -3.67
C VAL A 53 -6.02 -36.42 -4.35
N CYS A 54 -7.03 -37.13 -4.89
CA CYS A 54 -8.17 -36.49 -5.55
C CYS A 54 -9.01 -35.65 -4.59
N LEU A 55 -9.21 -36.12 -3.35
CA LEU A 55 -10.00 -35.39 -2.34
C LEU A 55 -9.30 -34.08 -1.94
N ILE A 56 -8.00 -34.14 -1.60
CA ILE A 56 -7.24 -32.96 -1.20
C ILE A 56 -7.09 -32.00 -2.40
N GLY A 57 -6.85 -32.54 -3.60
CA GLY A 57 -6.78 -31.74 -4.82
C GLY A 57 -8.09 -30.98 -5.11
N ALA A 58 -9.24 -31.64 -4.96
CA ALA A 58 -10.53 -30.98 -5.10
C ALA A 58 -10.73 -29.89 -4.03
N ALA A 59 -10.34 -30.14 -2.79
CA ALA A 59 -10.40 -29.14 -1.72
C ALA A 59 -9.48 -27.94 -2.02
N MET A 60 -8.27 -28.15 -2.57
CA MET A 60 -7.38 -27.07 -3.01
C MET A 60 -8.03 -26.18 -4.07
N ILE A 61 -8.74 -26.75 -5.03
CA ILE A 61 -9.46 -25.97 -6.06
C ILE A 61 -10.53 -25.10 -5.41
N VAL A 62 -11.28 -25.62 -4.44
CA VAL A 62 -12.28 -24.85 -3.69
C VAL A 62 -11.62 -23.70 -2.92
N MET A 63 -10.51 -23.98 -2.22
CA MET A 63 -9.78 -22.94 -1.48
C MET A 63 -9.21 -21.85 -2.39
N ALA A 64 -8.68 -22.22 -3.56
CA ALA A 64 -8.22 -21.26 -4.56
C ALA A 64 -9.38 -20.40 -5.10
N GLY A 65 -10.54 -21.00 -5.33
CA GLY A 65 -11.76 -20.29 -5.72
C GLY A 65 -12.22 -19.28 -4.66
N LEU A 66 -12.19 -19.66 -3.38
CA LEU A 66 -12.50 -18.77 -2.26
C LEU A 66 -11.48 -17.64 -2.12
N ALA A 67 -10.17 -17.94 -2.26
CA ALA A 67 -9.13 -16.94 -2.26
C ALA A 67 -9.33 -15.89 -3.38
N LEU A 68 -9.66 -16.35 -4.58
CA LEU A 68 -9.99 -15.48 -5.71
C LEU A 68 -11.22 -14.60 -5.42
N PHE A 69 -12.27 -15.19 -4.86
CA PHE A 69 -13.48 -14.46 -4.50
C PHE A 69 -13.18 -13.33 -3.50
N PHE A 70 -12.49 -13.64 -2.41
CA PHE A 70 -12.12 -12.64 -1.40
C PHE A 70 -11.13 -11.61 -1.96
N GLY A 71 -10.23 -12.01 -2.85
CA GLY A 71 -9.31 -11.11 -3.56
C GLY A 71 -10.03 -10.09 -4.44
N VAL A 72 -11.05 -10.53 -5.19
CA VAL A 72 -11.89 -9.65 -6.02
C VAL A 72 -12.71 -8.69 -5.14
N GLU A 73 -13.34 -9.19 -4.06
CA GLU A 73 -14.12 -8.35 -3.17
C GLU A 73 -13.24 -7.33 -2.41
N SER A 74 -12.02 -7.71 -2.01
CA SER A 74 -11.06 -6.78 -1.43
C SER A 74 -10.64 -5.69 -2.41
N GLY A 75 -10.48 -6.04 -3.69
CA GLY A 75 -10.19 -5.08 -4.77
C GLY A 75 -11.34 -4.10 -5.02
N ARG A 76 -12.58 -4.58 -5.06
CA ARG A 76 -13.78 -3.76 -5.24
C ARG A 76 -13.99 -2.78 -4.09
N THR A 77 -13.93 -3.27 -2.85
CA THR A 77 -14.11 -2.42 -1.66
C THR A 77 -12.99 -1.39 -1.52
N ALA A 78 -11.73 -1.76 -1.83
CA ALA A 78 -10.61 -0.84 -1.85
C ALA A 78 -10.77 0.26 -2.91
N SER A 79 -11.25 -0.10 -4.11
CA SER A 79 -11.52 0.84 -5.18
C SER A 79 -12.66 1.81 -4.83
N SER A 80 -13.75 1.30 -4.27
CA SER A 80 -14.89 2.10 -3.79
C SER A 80 -14.45 3.10 -2.71
N ALA A 81 -13.74 2.62 -1.69
CA ALA A 81 -13.23 3.45 -0.60
C ALA A 81 -12.26 4.55 -1.09
N SER A 82 -11.35 4.21 -2.01
CA SER A 82 -10.38 5.16 -2.54
C SER A 82 -11.00 6.19 -3.46
N SER A 83 -11.99 5.79 -4.27
CA SER A 83 -12.73 6.71 -5.15
C SER A 83 -13.59 7.69 -4.36
N GLY A 84 -14.29 7.21 -3.32
CA GLY A 84 -15.05 8.05 -2.40
C GLY A 84 -14.16 9.03 -1.64
N PHE A 85 -13.01 8.57 -1.16
CA PHE A 85 -12.00 9.43 -0.53
C PHE A 85 -11.51 10.52 -1.49
N ALA A 86 -11.20 10.18 -2.75
CA ALA A 86 -10.75 11.16 -3.75
C ALA A 86 -11.85 12.16 -4.12
N MET A 87 -13.11 11.73 -4.18
CA MET A 87 -14.26 12.61 -4.41
C MET A 87 -14.39 13.65 -3.30
N ASN A 88 -14.40 13.21 -2.04
CA ASN A 88 -14.49 14.09 -0.88
C ASN A 88 -13.28 15.04 -0.79
N LEU A 89 -12.08 14.55 -1.14
CA LEU A 89 -10.88 15.36 -1.16
C LEU A 89 -10.97 16.47 -2.22
N ARG A 90 -11.43 16.15 -3.43
CA ARG A 90 -11.64 17.14 -4.50
C ARG A 90 -12.66 18.18 -4.09
N GLN A 91 -13.77 17.76 -3.48
CA GLN A 91 -14.79 18.68 -2.99
C GLN A 91 -14.22 19.63 -1.94
N ALA A 92 -13.53 19.12 -0.93
CA ALA A 92 -12.92 19.96 0.10
C ALA A 92 -11.86 20.92 -0.46
N MET A 93 -11.09 20.50 -1.48
CA MET A 93 -10.15 21.36 -2.18
C MET A 93 -10.88 22.45 -2.98
N TYR A 94 -11.95 22.10 -3.68
CA TYR A 94 -12.76 23.04 -4.46
C TYR A 94 -13.38 24.12 -3.56
N GLU A 95 -14.03 23.72 -2.47
CA GLU A 95 -14.59 24.64 -1.48
C GLU A 95 -13.52 25.60 -0.94
N ARG A 96 -12.30 25.08 -0.69
CA ARG A 96 -11.19 25.91 -0.23
C ARG A 96 -10.70 26.90 -1.28
N ILE A 97 -10.66 26.49 -2.55
CA ILE A 97 -10.26 27.38 -3.66
C ILE A 97 -11.27 28.50 -3.84
N GLN A 98 -12.58 28.23 -3.66
CA GLN A 98 -13.62 29.28 -3.74
C GLN A 98 -13.47 30.37 -2.66
N THR A 99 -12.82 30.07 -1.53
CA THR A 99 -12.54 31.06 -0.49
C THR A 99 -11.29 31.92 -0.78
N PHE A 100 -10.58 31.67 -1.89
CA PHE A 100 -9.38 32.42 -2.23
C PHE A 100 -9.73 33.80 -2.80
N SER A 101 -9.02 34.83 -2.35
CA SER A 101 -9.02 36.15 -2.96
C SER A 101 -8.31 36.13 -4.32
N PHE A 102 -8.64 37.07 -5.22
CA PHE A 102 -7.97 37.23 -6.52
C PHE A 102 -6.44 37.30 -6.41
N SER A 103 -5.94 37.98 -5.38
CA SER A 103 -4.49 38.05 -5.09
C SER A 103 -3.87 36.68 -4.76
N ASN A 104 -4.62 35.76 -4.19
CA ASN A 104 -4.16 34.39 -3.92
C ASN A 104 -4.16 33.53 -5.18
N ILE A 105 -5.12 33.73 -6.09
CA ILE A 105 -5.20 32.99 -7.36
C ILE A 105 -4.02 33.35 -8.25
N ASP A 106 -3.63 34.63 -8.31
CA ASP A 106 -2.46 35.09 -9.08
C ASP A 106 -1.15 34.50 -8.56
N ARG A 107 -1.05 34.24 -7.26
CA ARG A 107 0.11 33.59 -6.63
C ARG A 107 0.19 32.10 -6.91
N PHE A 108 -0.94 31.41 -7.02
CA PHE A 108 -1.03 30.01 -7.41
C PHE A 108 -1.48 29.96 -8.86
N SER A 109 -0.61 29.71 -9.83
CA SER A 109 -1.02 29.63 -11.24
C SER A 109 -2.24 28.72 -11.42
N THR A 110 -3.21 29.12 -12.23
CA THR A 110 -4.43 28.33 -12.51
C THR A 110 -4.09 26.91 -12.99
N ALA A 111 -3.06 26.75 -13.83
CA ALA A 111 -2.54 25.47 -14.29
C ALA A 111 -2.06 24.60 -13.11
N GLY A 112 -1.37 25.19 -12.12
CA GLY A 112 -0.92 24.48 -10.92
C GLY A 112 -2.06 24.01 -10.03
N LEU A 113 -3.15 24.78 -9.91
CA LEU A 113 -4.34 24.39 -9.17
C LEU A 113 -5.07 23.22 -9.85
N VAL A 114 -5.20 23.25 -11.18
CA VAL A 114 -5.80 22.17 -11.97
C VAL A 114 -5.00 20.87 -11.80
N THR A 115 -3.67 20.91 -11.92
CA THR A 115 -2.80 19.74 -11.73
C THR A 115 -2.98 19.13 -10.33
N ARG A 116 -3.07 19.96 -9.29
CA ARG A 116 -3.30 19.47 -7.91
C ARG A 116 -4.65 18.79 -7.76
N MET A 117 -5.72 19.34 -8.34
CA MET A 117 -7.06 18.76 -8.27
C MET A 117 -7.22 17.48 -9.11
N THR A 118 -6.40 17.31 -10.13
CA THR A 118 -6.43 16.14 -11.03
C THR A 118 -5.35 15.13 -10.65
N THR A 119 -4.14 15.35 -11.08
CA THR A 119 -3.03 14.39 -10.98
C THR A 119 -2.62 14.10 -9.54
N ASP A 120 -2.48 15.13 -8.69
CA ASP A 120 -2.06 14.90 -7.30
C ASP A 120 -3.13 14.15 -6.51
N VAL A 121 -4.41 14.46 -6.71
CA VAL A 121 -5.50 13.72 -6.07
C VAL A 121 -5.56 12.27 -6.56
N MET A 122 -5.32 12.00 -7.84
CA MET A 122 -5.23 10.62 -8.37
C MET A 122 -4.07 9.85 -7.74
N ASN A 123 -2.90 10.48 -7.59
CA ASN A 123 -1.75 9.84 -6.94
C ASN A 123 -2.04 9.51 -5.48
N VAL A 124 -2.69 10.42 -4.75
CA VAL A 124 -3.10 10.21 -3.35
C VAL A 124 -4.18 9.12 -3.26
N GLN A 125 -5.13 9.07 -4.20
CA GLN A 125 -6.13 8.01 -4.31
C GLN A 125 -5.49 6.63 -4.47
N GLN A 126 -4.54 6.48 -5.41
CA GLN A 126 -3.82 5.24 -5.63
C GLN A 126 -2.97 4.82 -4.41
N ALA A 127 -2.28 5.79 -3.80
CA ALA A 127 -1.51 5.54 -2.58
C ALA A 127 -2.40 5.06 -1.43
N PHE A 128 -3.58 5.65 -1.26
CA PHE A 128 -4.56 5.22 -0.26
C PHE A 128 -5.07 3.80 -0.55
N GLN A 129 -5.47 3.51 -1.80
CA GLN A 129 -5.93 2.19 -2.22
C GLN A 129 -4.89 1.10 -1.98
N MET A 130 -3.63 1.36 -2.34
CA MET A 130 -2.53 0.41 -2.09
C MET A 130 -2.25 0.25 -0.60
N SER A 131 -2.26 1.34 0.16
CA SER A 131 -1.95 1.31 1.59
C SER A 131 -2.91 0.43 2.38
N ILE A 132 -4.23 0.55 2.17
CA ILE A 132 -5.23 -0.24 2.90
C ILE A 132 -5.16 -1.73 2.60
N ARG A 133 -4.63 -2.14 1.44
CA ARG A 133 -4.41 -3.55 1.09
C ARG A 133 -3.05 -4.06 1.56
N ILE A 134 -1.97 -3.36 1.21
CA ILE A 134 -0.59 -3.81 1.46
C ILE A 134 -0.26 -3.78 2.94
N CYS A 135 -0.67 -2.73 3.68
CA CYS A 135 -0.40 -2.62 5.12
C CYS A 135 -1.04 -3.75 5.94
N VAL A 136 -2.10 -4.37 5.42
CA VAL A 136 -2.75 -5.51 6.08
C VAL A 136 -2.16 -6.83 5.59
N ARG A 137 -2.01 -7.00 4.27
CA ARG A 137 -1.51 -8.23 3.66
C ARG A 137 -0.08 -8.57 4.08
N ALA A 138 0.83 -7.58 4.05
CA ALA A 138 2.24 -7.83 4.30
C ALA A 138 2.54 -8.38 5.72
N PRO A 139 2.05 -7.80 6.83
CA PRO A 139 2.32 -8.33 8.15
C PRO A 139 1.69 -9.70 8.37
N ILE A 140 0.50 -9.97 7.83
CA ILE A 140 -0.16 -11.27 7.97
C ILE A 140 0.60 -12.35 7.21
N MET A 141 1.01 -12.07 5.96
CA MET A 141 1.85 -12.98 5.19
C MET A 141 3.18 -13.28 5.90
N LEU A 142 3.80 -12.28 6.49
CA LEU A 142 5.06 -12.45 7.22
C LEU A 142 4.88 -13.34 8.45
N VAL A 143 3.85 -13.07 9.27
CA VAL A 143 3.54 -13.88 10.45
C VAL A 143 3.17 -15.31 10.06
N SER A 144 2.33 -15.49 9.04
CA SER A 144 1.93 -16.83 8.58
C SER A 144 3.12 -17.63 8.05
N ALA A 145 4.02 -17.01 7.29
CA ALA A 145 5.24 -17.65 6.80
C ALA A 145 6.16 -18.07 7.95
N MET A 146 6.30 -17.24 8.99
CA MET A 146 7.08 -17.59 10.19
C MET A 146 6.47 -18.77 10.94
N VAL A 147 5.15 -18.76 11.15
CA VAL A 147 4.44 -19.85 11.82
C VAL A 147 4.61 -21.16 11.06
N MET A 148 4.40 -21.15 9.74
CA MET A 148 4.54 -22.36 8.91
C MET A 148 5.98 -22.89 8.92
N THR A 149 6.98 -22.01 8.78
CA THR A 149 8.39 -22.42 8.82
C THR A 149 8.74 -23.02 10.18
N SER A 150 8.22 -22.45 11.28
CA SER A 150 8.42 -22.96 12.63
C SER A 150 7.81 -24.36 12.86
N MET A 151 6.65 -24.62 12.25
CA MET A 151 5.97 -25.92 12.34
C MET A 151 6.71 -27.02 11.58
N ILE A 152 7.36 -26.69 10.45
CA ILE A 152 8.12 -27.65 9.64
C ILE A 152 9.47 -27.93 10.28
N HIS A 153 10.24 -26.88 10.60
CA HIS A 153 11.57 -27.01 11.21
C HIS A 153 11.98 -25.75 11.98
N PRO A 154 12.09 -25.80 13.31
CA PRO A 154 12.40 -24.62 14.14
C PRO A 154 13.78 -24.00 13.84
N ARG A 155 14.75 -24.79 13.33
CA ARG A 155 16.06 -24.25 12.93
C ARG A 155 15.96 -23.32 11.71
N PHE A 156 15.10 -23.62 10.74
CA PHE A 156 14.87 -22.73 9.59
C PHE A 156 14.11 -21.47 9.96
N ALA A 157 13.25 -21.52 10.98
CA ALA A 157 12.58 -20.34 11.52
C ALA A 157 13.57 -19.29 12.06
N LEU A 158 14.65 -19.73 12.72
CA LEU A 158 15.73 -18.84 13.19
C LEU A 158 16.44 -18.14 12.02
N ILE A 159 16.80 -18.89 10.98
CA ILE A 159 17.45 -18.33 9.78
C ILE A 159 16.52 -17.30 9.12
N PHE A 160 15.23 -17.63 9.00
CA PHE A 160 14.23 -16.74 8.41
C PHE A 160 14.07 -15.45 9.23
N LEU A 161 14.06 -15.55 10.56
CA LEU A 161 14.03 -14.39 11.47
C LEU A 161 15.22 -13.45 11.24
N ILE A 162 16.43 -14.01 11.13
CA ILE A 162 17.65 -13.23 10.88
C ILE A 162 17.55 -12.49 9.55
N VAL A 163 17.06 -13.15 8.49
CA VAL A 163 16.87 -12.54 7.17
C VAL A 163 15.87 -11.40 7.23
N ILE A 164 14.75 -11.55 7.95
CA ILE A 164 13.76 -10.49 8.12
C ILE A 164 14.37 -9.28 8.84
N ILE A 165 15.11 -9.50 9.91
CA ILE A 165 15.77 -8.41 10.66
C ILE A 165 16.79 -7.69 9.78
N CYS A 166 17.59 -8.44 9.01
CA CYS A 166 18.56 -7.87 8.08
C CYS A 166 17.87 -7.04 6.98
N LEU A 167 16.78 -7.56 6.40
CA LEU A 167 15.99 -6.84 5.39
C LEU A 167 15.37 -5.56 5.97
N ALA A 168 14.81 -5.63 7.18
CA ALA A 168 14.24 -4.48 7.86
C ALA A 168 15.30 -3.40 8.14
N ALA A 169 16.49 -3.80 8.55
CA ALA A 169 17.62 -2.90 8.76
C ALA A 169 18.05 -2.20 7.45
N VAL A 170 18.18 -2.95 6.35
CA VAL A 170 18.52 -2.40 5.04
C VAL A 170 17.46 -1.41 4.54
N LEU A 171 16.17 -1.74 4.72
CA LEU A 171 15.07 -0.84 4.36
C LEU A 171 15.08 0.43 5.22
N ALA A 172 15.29 0.31 6.53
CA ALA A 172 15.40 1.45 7.43
C ALA A 172 16.57 2.37 7.05
N LEU A 173 17.73 1.80 6.73
CA LEU A 173 18.89 2.56 6.25
C LEU A 173 18.62 3.25 4.92
N LYS A 174 17.93 2.59 3.98
CA LYS A 174 17.54 3.21 2.70
C LYS A 174 16.56 4.37 2.90
N ILE A 175 15.56 4.21 3.76
CA ILE A 175 14.59 5.27 4.08
C ILE A 175 15.31 6.44 4.73
N TRP A 176 16.19 6.19 5.70
CA TRP A 176 17.00 7.20 6.36
C TRP A 176 17.86 7.97 5.37
N HIS A 177 18.58 7.26 4.50
CA HIS A 177 19.43 7.89 3.47
C HIS A 177 18.63 8.69 2.44
N SER A 178 17.48 8.18 2.00
CA SER A 178 16.57 8.89 1.09
C SER A 178 16.03 10.17 1.72
N GLN A 179 15.60 10.14 2.97
CA GLN A 179 15.13 11.34 3.67
C GLN A 179 16.22 12.39 3.79
N THR A 180 17.43 11.99 4.16
CA THR A 180 18.57 12.89 4.28
C THR A 180 18.90 13.56 2.93
N SER A 181 18.87 12.82 1.83
CA SER A 181 19.08 13.34 0.48
C SER A 181 17.99 14.35 0.04
N TYR A 182 16.71 14.10 0.41
CA TYR A 182 15.61 15.04 0.16
C TYR A 182 15.79 16.36 0.91
N TYR A 183 16.20 16.34 2.17
CA TYR A 183 16.46 17.56 2.97
C TYR A 183 17.61 18.38 2.41
N PHE A 184 18.71 17.75 1.96
CA PHE A 184 19.84 18.44 1.33
C PHE A 184 19.42 19.11 0.00
N LYS A 185 18.70 18.39 -0.86
CA LYS A 185 18.24 18.88 -2.16
C LYS A 185 17.19 20.01 -2.06
N GLN A 186 16.39 19.99 -0.98
CA GLN A 186 15.44 21.06 -0.68
C GLN A 186 16.19 22.31 -0.17
N ARG A 187 17.20 22.13 0.68
CA ARG A 187 18.04 23.22 1.21
C ARG A 187 18.82 23.93 0.10
N GLU A 188 19.37 23.20 -0.85
CA GLU A 188 20.02 23.80 -2.03
C GLU A 188 19.03 24.61 -2.87
N ARG A 189 17.82 24.14 -3.10
CA ARG A 189 16.80 24.92 -3.81
C ARG A 189 16.41 26.20 -3.10
N TYR A 190 16.37 26.22 -1.78
CA TYR A 190 16.11 27.43 -1.01
C TYR A 190 17.31 28.40 -1.02
N LEU A 191 18.54 27.90 -1.02
CA LEU A 191 19.75 28.71 -1.05
C LEU A 191 20.05 29.24 -2.47
N PHE A 192 19.87 28.43 -3.51
CA PHE A 192 20.12 28.84 -4.91
C PHE A 192 18.88 29.44 -5.59
N GLY A 193 17.68 29.18 -5.15
CA GLY A 193 16.45 29.80 -5.63
C GLY A 193 16.23 31.23 -5.13
N ALA A 194 16.98 31.66 -4.12
CA ALA A 194 16.93 33.05 -3.62
C ALA A 194 17.93 34.00 -4.30
N THR A 195 18.72 33.50 -5.24
CA THR A 195 19.76 34.34 -5.90
C THR A 195 19.76 34.27 -7.43
N PRO A 196 18.71 34.66 -8.14
CA PRO A 196 18.90 34.95 -9.56
C PRO A 196 18.38 36.32 -10.03
N LEU A 197 17.96 37.24 -9.19
CA LEU A 197 17.47 38.53 -9.69
C LEU A 197 18.41 39.69 -9.48
N TYR A 198 19.52 39.55 -8.73
CA TYR A 198 20.41 40.66 -8.43
C TYR A 198 21.67 40.70 -9.31
N SER A 199 22.05 39.63 -10.02
CA SER A 199 23.27 39.61 -10.84
C SER A 199 23.08 39.99 -12.32
N ARG A 200 21.83 40.24 -12.78
CA ARG A 200 21.55 40.50 -14.21
C ARG A 200 21.51 41.99 -14.59
N ASN A 201 21.55 42.89 -13.61
CA ASN A 201 21.43 44.36 -13.87
C ASN A 201 22.71 45.19 -13.63
N PHE A 202 23.87 44.56 -13.47
CA PHE A 202 25.15 45.33 -13.39
C PHE A 202 26.12 44.88 -14.50
N ARG A 203 25.71 45.10 -15.74
CA ARG A 203 26.65 45.21 -16.85
C ARG A 203 26.15 46.31 -17.78
N ILE A 204 26.32 47.57 -17.33
CA ILE A 204 26.27 48.74 -18.18
C ILE A 204 27.64 49.39 -18.11
N LYS A 205 28.36 49.37 -19.27
CA LYS A 205 29.47 50.19 -19.78
C LYS A 205 30.67 50.35 -18.86
#